data_aef44e25396d65b30c50b93e3d1e811d
#
_entry.id   aef44e25396d65b30c50b93e3d1e811d
#
_cell.length_a   1.000
_cell.length_b   1.000
_cell.length_c   1.000
_cell.angle_alpha   90.00
_cell.angle_beta   90.00
_cell.angle_gamma   90.00
#
_symmetry.space_group_name_H-M   'P 1'
#
loop_
_entity.id
_entity.type
_entity.pdbx_description
1 polymer ?
#
loop_
_entity_poly.entity_id
_entity_poly.type
_entity_poly.pdbx_seq_one_letter_code
_entity_poly.pdbx_strand_id
1 'polypeptide(L)'
;IYLHPTNKEKRMKEINVAVTGGAGQIAYSLLPRLISGETFGEDTKVNLRLIEIPQVVDKLEGTIMELIDCGFKQTGELVATSDIREGVKDADWVLLVGSIPRGIVIDGKKIEERSDLLKINGGIFTAQGSAIGELAKSDAKILVVGNPANTNALIGKNQANNPSQKWFAMTALDANRAKAQLAAKAGVEISSVTNMAIWGNHSPTMYPDPYNAKIDGVSAVEVINDTNWIENDYLPLVQQRGKAVIDARGASSAASAANAAIDTVKAVENPTVSGDCFSAAIASDGSYGVPEGLIFGYPLRTTENGEVEIIQGIEINDFAQAKIDTTTEELLSEKEAVKGLLG
;
A
#
# COMPACT_ATOMS: atom_id res chain seq x y z
N ILE A 1 12.00 -45.33 33.12
CA ILE A 1 10.99 -44.27 33.01
C ILE A 1 11.63 -43.15 32.21
N TYR A 2 11.38 -43.10 30.90
CA TYR A 2 11.79 -42.00 30.06
C TYR A 2 10.73 -40.91 30.18
N LEU A 3 11.07 -39.81 30.86
CA LEU A 3 10.27 -38.59 30.85
C LEU A 3 10.47 -37.94 29.48
N HIS A 4 9.44 -38.00 28.63
CA HIS A 4 9.36 -37.14 27.44
C HIS A 4 9.38 -35.67 27.93
N PRO A 5 10.25 -34.81 27.39
CA PRO A 5 10.14 -33.42 27.67
C PRO A 5 8.76 -32.94 27.15
N THR A 6 7.96 -32.41 28.06
CA THR A 6 6.72 -31.73 27.68
C THR A 6 7.12 -30.54 26.81
N ASN A 7 6.95 -30.68 25.52
CA ASN A 7 7.05 -29.55 24.58
C ASN A 7 5.98 -28.57 25.02
N LYS A 8 6.35 -27.51 25.78
CA LYS A 8 5.47 -26.35 25.95
C LYS A 8 5.33 -25.76 24.56
N GLU A 9 4.20 -26.03 23.90
CA GLU A 9 3.86 -25.32 22.67
C GLU A 9 4.04 -23.82 22.97
N LYS A 10 4.98 -23.20 22.28
CA LYS A 10 5.22 -21.78 22.38
C LYS A 10 3.95 -21.09 21.92
N ARG A 11 3.26 -20.40 22.81
CA ARG A 11 2.03 -19.69 22.49
C ARG A 11 2.32 -18.72 21.34
N MET A 12 1.64 -18.88 20.22
CA MET A 12 1.78 -18.00 19.07
C MET A 12 1.36 -16.58 19.44
N LYS A 13 2.05 -15.58 18.92
CA LYS A 13 1.59 -14.18 18.94
C LYS A 13 0.28 -14.12 18.15
N GLU A 14 -0.64 -13.29 18.57
CA GLU A 14 -1.88 -13.04 17.83
C GLU A 14 -1.90 -11.61 17.28
N ILE A 15 -2.40 -11.45 16.07
CA ILE A 15 -2.57 -10.16 15.40
C ILE A 15 -3.94 -10.09 14.73
N ASN A 16 -4.60 -8.93 14.85
CA ASN A 16 -5.89 -8.68 14.24
C ASN A 16 -5.72 -7.83 12.97
N VAL A 17 -6.17 -8.36 11.85
CA VAL A 17 -6.05 -7.69 10.54
C VAL A 17 -7.44 -7.51 9.95
N ALA A 18 -7.81 -6.27 9.66
CA ALA A 18 -9.03 -5.92 8.96
C ALA A 18 -8.74 -5.62 7.48
N VAL A 19 -9.57 -6.14 6.58
CA VAL A 19 -9.41 -5.95 5.13
C VAL A 19 -10.74 -5.52 4.52
N THR A 20 -10.80 -4.31 3.94
CA THR A 20 -11.98 -3.84 3.20
C THR A 20 -11.93 -4.30 1.74
N GLY A 21 -13.10 -4.42 1.10
CA GLY A 21 -13.18 -4.95 -0.26
C GLY A 21 -12.83 -6.45 -0.32
N GLY A 22 -13.21 -7.19 0.74
CA GLY A 22 -12.85 -8.58 0.97
C GLY A 22 -13.28 -9.55 -0.13
N ALA A 23 -14.33 -9.21 -0.90
CA ALA A 23 -14.80 -9.99 -2.04
C ALA A 23 -14.09 -9.66 -3.36
N GLY A 24 -13.17 -8.67 -3.37
CA GLY A 24 -12.47 -8.22 -4.56
C GLY A 24 -11.29 -9.11 -4.96
N GLN A 25 -10.83 -8.99 -6.21
CA GLN A 25 -9.72 -9.80 -6.74
C GLN A 25 -8.38 -9.54 -6.01
N ILE A 26 -8.13 -8.30 -5.56
CA ILE A 26 -6.91 -7.99 -4.79
C ILE A 26 -6.98 -8.72 -3.45
N ALA A 27 -8.11 -8.62 -2.73
CA ALA A 27 -8.29 -9.31 -1.46
C ALA A 27 -8.17 -10.83 -1.62
N TYR A 28 -8.81 -11.43 -2.61
CA TYR A 28 -8.70 -12.86 -2.89
C TYR A 28 -7.26 -13.34 -3.10
N SER A 29 -6.42 -12.52 -3.73
CA SER A 29 -4.99 -12.83 -3.90
C SER A 29 -4.15 -12.54 -2.63
N LEU A 30 -4.62 -11.65 -1.76
CA LEU A 30 -3.93 -11.16 -0.56
C LEU A 30 -4.18 -12.05 0.66
N LEU A 31 -5.44 -12.42 0.87
CA LEU A 31 -5.91 -13.03 2.12
C LEU A 31 -5.17 -14.33 2.50
N PRO A 32 -4.97 -15.31 1.59
CA PRO A 32 -4.22 -16.53 1.92
C PRO A 32 -2.79 -16.22 2.39
N ARG A 33 -2.15 -15.22 1.81
CA ARG A 33 -0.78 -14.83 2.15
C ARG A 33 -0.67 -14.15 3.51
N LEU A 34 -1.72 -13.45 3.94
CA LEU A 34 -1.77 -12.86 5.29
C LEU A 34 -1.75 -13.95 6.38
N ILE A 35 -2.41 -15.08 6.14
CA ILE A 35 -2.57 -16.16 7.12
C ILE A 35 -1.62 -17.35 6.91
N SER A 36 -0.72 -17.30 5.91
CA SER A 36 0.21 -18.41 5.62
C SER A 36 1.48 -18.42 6.47
N GLY A 37 1.72 -17.38 7.24
CA GLY A 37 3.00 -17.13 7.90
C GLY A 37 3.99 -16.29 7.07
N GLU A 38 3.74 -16.10 5.78
CA GLU A 38 4.59 -15.31 4.88
C GLU A 38 4.70 -13.84 5.31
N THR A 39 3.59 -13.25 5.79
CA THR A 39 3.50 -11.82 6.07
C THR A 39 3.95 -11.47 7.48
N PHE A 40 3.46 -12.19 8.49
CA PHE A 40 3.67 -11.87 9.90
C PHE A 40 4.54 -12.89 10.63
N GLY A 41 5.11 -13.85 9.92
CA GLY A 41 5.98 -14.89 10.48
C GLY A 41 5.23 -16.14 10.92
N GLU A 42 5.96 -17.25 11.00
CA GLU A 42 5.44 -18.59 11.29
C GLU A 42 4.89 -18.75 12.71
N ASP A 43 5.35 -17.93 13.67
CA ASP A 43 4.94 -17.95 15.07
C ASP A 43 3.78 -16.99 15.36
N THR A 44 3.14 -16.43 14.33
CA THR A 44 2.04 -15.44 14.47
C THR A 44 0.73 -16.00 13.93
N LYS A 45 -0.29 -15.99 14.77
CA LYS A 45 -1.67 -16.31 14.42
C LYS A 45 -2.39 -15.06 13.96
N VAL A 46 -3.05 -15.11 12.82
CA VAL A 46 -3.70 -13.95 12.20
C VAL A 46 -5.21 -14.12 12.25
N ASN A 47 -5.86 -13.24 13.01
CA ASN A 47 -7.31 -13.09 13.01
C ASN A 47 -7.69 -12.13 11.88
N LEU A 48 -8.50 -12.57 10.91
CA LEU A 48 -8.93 -11.75 9.78
C LEU A 48 -10.37 -11.31 9.93
N ARG A 49 -10.61 -10.03 9.68
CA ARG A 49 -11.93 -9.45 9.53
C ARG A 49 -12.10 -8.92 8.12
N LEU A 50 -12.94 -9.60 7.35
CA LEU A 50 -13.25 -9.28 5.97
C LEU A 50 -14.45 -8.36 5.95
N ILE A 51 -14.26 -7.16 5.42
CA ILE A 51 -15.29 -6.11 5.42
C ILE A 51 -15.72 -5.87 3.98
N GLU A 52 -17.04 -5.90 3.75
CA GLU A 52 -17.59 -5.67 2.43
C GLU A 52 -18.94 -4.90 2.53
N ILE A 53 -19.39 -4.36 1.42
CA ILE A 53 -20.70 -3.70 1.37
C ILE A 53 -21.83 -4.73 1.53
N PRO A 54 -23.00 -4.34 2.10
CA PRO A 54 -24.10 -5.27 2.38
C PRO A 54 -24.55 -6.09 1.18
N GLN A 55 -24.44 -5.53 -0.04
CA GLN A 55 -24.89 -6.18 -1.27
C GLN A 55 -24.05 -7.39 -1.70
N VAL A 56 -22.83 -7.51 -1.17
CA VAL A 56 -21.91 -8.59 -1.57
C VAL A 56 -21.25 -9.29 -0.37
N VAL A 57 -21.55 -8.92 0.87
CA VAL A 57 -20.98 -9.51 2.09
C VAL A 57 -21.19 -11.03 2.15
N ASP A 58 -22.33 -11.54 1.68
CA ASP A 58 -22.62 -12.97 1.65
C ASP A 58 -21.59 -13.79 0.83
N LYS A 59 -20.92 -13.16 -0.14
CA LYS A 59 -19.85 -13.82 -0.91
C LYS A 59 -18.62 -14.13 -0.08
N LEU A 60 -18.42 -13.43 1.03
CA LEU A 60 -17.30 -13.66 1.94
C LEU A 60 -17.39 -15.01 2.64
N GLU A 61 -18.57 -15.61 2.77
CA GLU A 61 -18.72 -16.96 3.31
C GLU A 61 -17.90 -17.97 2.49
N GLY A 62 -18.01 -17.93 1.15
CA GLY A 62 -17.20 -18.77 0.26
C GLY A 62 -15.71 -18.48 0.37
N THR A 63 -15.33 -17.22 0.49
CA THR A 63 -13.92 -16.84 0.70
C THR A 63 -13.38 -17.39 2.02
N ILE A 64 -14.16 -17.34 3.11
CA ILE A 64 -13.77 -17.91 4.41
C ILE A 64 -13.63 -19.43 4.32
N MET A 65 -14.52 -20.13 3.62
CA MET A 65 -14.40 -21.58 3.41
C MET A 65 -13.06 -21.93 2.74
N GLU A 66 -12.68 -21.23 1.67
CA GLU A 66 -11.40 -21.44 0.99
C GLU A 66 -10.19 -21.12 1.87
N LEU A 67 -10.26 -20.06 2.69
CA LEU A 67 -9.19 -19.75 3.63
C LEU A 67 -9.02 -20.85 4.69
N ILE A 68 -10.11 -21.47 5.14
CA ILE A 68 -10.07 -22.66 6.02
C ILE A 68 -9.45 -23.85 5.29
N ASP A 69 -9.86 -24.08 4.03
CA ASP A 69 -9.36 -25.18 3.21
C ASP A 69 -7.87 -25.06 2.85
N CYS A 70 -7.28 -23.85 2.94
CA CYS A 70 -5.82 -23.68 2.83
C CYS A 70 -5.05 -24.40 3.95
N GLY A 71 -5.65 -24.66 5.11
CA GLY A 71 -5.08 -25.47 6.18
C GLY A 71 -3.84 -24.89 6.86
N PHE A 72 -3.66 -23.56 6.82
CA PHE A 72 -2.51 -22.92 7.48
C PHE A 72 -2.68 -22.89 8.99
N LYS A 73 -1.63 -23.28 9.72
CA LYS A 73 -1.65 -23.28 11.20
C LYS A 73 -1.71 -21.87 11.80
N GLN A 74 -1.34 -20.85 11.03
CA GLN A 74 -1.38 -19.44 11.39
C GLN A 74 -2.78 -18.82 11.25
N THR A 75 -3.75 -19.56 10.72
CA THR A 75 -5.14 -19.11 10.63
C THR A 75 -5.74 -18.95 12.02
N GLY A 76 -6.17 -17.75 12.34
CA GLY A 76 -6.90 -17.42 13.55
C GLY A 76 -8.42 -17.40 13.32
N GLU A 77 -9.09 -16.47 13.99
CA GLU A 77 -10.51 -16.21 13.75
C GLU A 77 -10.71 -15.58 12.38
N LEU A 78 -11.73 -16.02 11.64
CA LEU A 78 -12.14 -15.45 10.34
C LEU A 78 -13.58 -14.94 10.47
N VAL A 79 -13.77 -13.64 10.26
CA VAL A 79 -15.07 -12.96 10.40
C VAL A 79 -15.40 -12.19 9.13
N ALA A 80 -16.63 -12.33 8.63
CA ALA A 80 -17.17 -11.49 7.55
C ALA A 80 -18.19 -10.52 8.15
N THR A 81 -18.12 -9.25 7.76
CA THR A 81 -19.05 -8.23 8.22
C THR A 81 -19.27 -7.14 7.17
N SER A 82 -20.44 -6.50 7.21
CA SER A 82 -20.70 -5.27 6.47
C SER A 82 -20.60 -4.01 7.33
N ASP A 83 -20.36 -4.18 8.62
CA ASP A 83 -20.17 -3.07 9.56
C ASP A 83 -18.68 -2.76 9.72
N ILE A 84 -18.25 -1.59 9.21
CA ILE A 84 -16.88 -1.13 9.33
C ILE A 84 -16.43 -1.04 10.80
N ARG A 85 -17.33 -0.66 11.70
CA ARG A 85 -17.03 -0.50 13.13
C ARG A 85 -16.72 -1.84 13.80
N GLU A 86 -17.46 -2.89 13.46
CA GLU A 86 -17.18 -4.25 13.90
C GLU A 86 -15.84 -4.74 13.32
N GLY A 87 -15.65 -4.51 12.02
CA GLY A 87 -14.49 -5.02 11.29
C GLY A 87 -13.16 -4.44 11.76
N VAL A 88 -13.10 -3.15 12.13
CA VAL A 88 -11.83 -2.50 12.55
C VAL A 88 -11.57 -2.56 14.05
N LYS A 89 -12.51 -3.09 14.83
CA LYS A 89 -12.36 -3.12 16.29
C LYS A 89 -11.11 -3.91 16.72
N ASP A 90 -10.30 -3.28 17.56
CA ASP A 90 -9.05 -3.85 18.09
C ASP A 90 -8.05 -4.31 17.00
N ALA A 91 -8.15 -3.79 15.77
CA ALA A 91 -7.24 -4.13 14.69
C ALA A 91 -5.83 -3.58 14.94
N ASP A 92 -4.81 -4.42 14.70
CA ASP A 92 -3.39 -4.03 14.62
C ASP A 92 -3.06 -3.47 13.24
N TRP A 93 -3.64 -4.08 12.20
CA TRP A 93 -3.54 -3.64 10.82
C TRP A 93 -4.91 -3.46 10.19
N VAL A 94 -5.05 -2.40 9.40
CA VAL A 94 -6.23 -2.18 8.55
C VAL A 94 -5.76 -1.99 7.11
N LEU A 95 -6.16 -2.89 6.22
CA LEU A 95 -5.86 -2.83 4.79
C LEU A 95 -7.10 -2.32 4.06
N LEU A 96 -7.07 -1.06 3.65
CA LEU A 96 -8.16 -0.39 2.95
C LEU A 96 -8.02 -0.64 1.44
N VAL A 97 -8.48 -1.82 1.00
CA VAL A 97 -8.35 -2.28 -0.39
C VAL A 97 -9.55 -1.87 -1.23
N GLY A 98 -10.75 -1.84 -0.63
CA GLY A 98 -11.99 -1.50 -1.31
C GLY A 98 -12.04 -0.02 -1.70
N SER A 99 -12.41 0.24 -2.95
CA SER A 99 -12.75 1.58 -3.46
C SER A 99 -13.65 1.45 -4.69
N ILE A 100 -14.38 2.52 -4.99
CA ILE A 100 -15.20 2.59 -6.21
C ILE A 100 -14.27 2.85 -7.41
N PRO A 101 -14.21 1.95 -8.41
CA PRO A 101 -13.38 2.14 -9.60
C PRO A 101 -14.01 3.10 -10.61
N ARG A 102 -13.18 3.60 -11.54
CA ARG A 102 -13.69 4.35 -12.71
C ARG A 102 -14.56 3.47 -13.60
N GLY A 103 -15.51 4.10 -14.29
CA GLY A 103 -16.35 3.45 -15.27
C GLY A 103 -17.56 2.69 -14.72
N ILE A 104 -17.70 2.62 -13.40
CA ILE A 104 -18.90 2.06 -12.78
C ILE A 104 -20.09 3.01 -12.92
N VAL A 105 -21.28 2.43 -12.99
CA VAL A 105 -22.54 3.19 -13.01
C VAL A 105 -23.15 3.20 -11.61
N ILE A 106 -23.34 4.40 -11.05
CA ILE A 106 -24.02 4.62 -9.76
C ILE A 106 -25.21 5.53 -10.03
N ASP A 107 -26.38 5.14 -9.61
CA ASP A 107 -27.65 5.88 -9.81
C ASP A 107 -27.87 6.35 -11.26
N GLY A 108 -27.49 5.50 -12.22
CA GLY A 108 -27.62 5.79 -13.66
C GLY A 108 -26.54 6.71 -14.25
N LYS A 109 -25.61 7.22 -13.43
CA LYS A 109 -24.48 8.04 -13.87
C LYS A 109 -23.21 7.21 -13.93
N LYS A 110 -22.53 7.21 -15.08
CA LYS A 110 -21.19 6.59 -15.21
C LYS A 110 -20.15 7.49 -14.56
N ILE A 111 -19.37 6.93 -13.64
CA ILE A 111 -18.34 7.63 -12.88
C ILE A 111 -17.03 7.60 -13.67
N GLU A 112 -16.74 8.65 -14.41
CA GLU A 112 -15.54 8.78 -15.26
C GLU A 112 -14.61 9.91 -14.78
N GLU A 113 -15.20 10.99 -14.28
CA GLU A 113 -14.47 12.16 -13.85
C GLU A 113 -13.71 11.91 -12.53
N ARG A 114 -12.45 12.41 -12.46
CA ARG A 114 -11.63 12.31 -11.26
C ARG A 114 -12.29 12.95 -10.04
N SER A 115 -12.97 14.08 -10.24
CA SER A 115 -13.70 14.79 -9.18
C SER A 115 -14.86 13.99 -8.59
N ASP A 116 -15.59 13.24 -9.41
CA ASP A 116 -16.68 12.37 -8.94
C ASP A 116 -16.12 11.21 -8.11
N LEU A 117 -15.01 10.60 -8.57
CA LEU A 117 -14.31 9.54 -7.82
C LEU A 117 -13.81 10.02 -6.47
N LEU A 118 -13.20 11.20 -6.42
CA LEU A 118 -12.71 11.82 -5.18
C LEU A 118 -13.85 12.04 -4.18
N LYS A 119 -15.01 12.50 -4.63
CA LYS A 119 -16.19 12.72 -3.76
C LYS A 119 -16.77 11.42 -3.22
N ILE A 120 -16.95 10.43 -4.10
CA ILE A 120 -17.61 9.16 -3.73
C ILE A 120 -16.68 8.36 -2.80
N ASN A 121 -15.42 8.17 -3.19
CA ASN A 121 -14.45 7.49 -2.35
C ASN A 121 -14.20 8.29 -1.06
N GLY A 122 -14.13 9.62 -1.14
CA GLY A 122 -13.97 10.47 0.03
C GLY A 122 -15.01 10.22 1.11
N GLY A 123 -16.29 10.06 0.74
CA GLY A 123 -17.35 9.68 1.69
C GLY A 123 -17.10 8.32 2.37
N ILE A 124 -16.64 7.33 1.61
CA ILE A 124 -16.28 6.01 2.14
C ILE A 124 -15.12 6.12 3.14
N PHE A 125 -14.05 6.80 2.76
CA PHE A 125 -12.85 6.95 3.60
C PHE A 125 -13.07 7.86 4.81
N THR A 126 -14.02 8.78 4.77
CA THR A 126 -14.49 9.54 5.94
C THR A 126 -15.06 8.61 7.01
N ALA A 127 -16.01 7.74 6.64
CA ALA A 127 -16.61 6.80 7.57
C ALA A 127 -15.59 5.77 8.09
N GLN A 128 -14.73 5.24 7.22
CA GLN A 128 -13.68 4.29 7.59
C GLN A 128 -12.66 4.94 8.53
N GLY A 129 -12.20 6.15 8.22
CA GLY A 129 -11.24 6.89 9.05
C GLY A 129 -11.77 7.13 10.47
N SER A 130 -13.01 7.61 10.60
CA SER A 130 -13.63 7.82 11.89
C SER A 130 -13.74 6.53 12.72
N ALA A 131 -14.18 5.42 12.09
CA ALA A 131 -14.28 4.13 12.78
C ALA A 131 -12.91 3.60 13.22
N ILE A 132 -11.87 3.73 12.36
CA ILE A 132 -10.49 3.31 12.66
C ILE A 132 -9.93 4.13 13.83
N GLY A 133 -10.11 5.45 13.80
CA GLY A 133 -9.60 6.33 14.86
C GLY A 133 -10.18 6.01 16.23
N GLU A 134 -11.46 5.61 16.28
CA GLU A 134 -12.15 5.30 17.51
C GLU A 134 -11.93 3.87 18.01
N LEU A 135 -11.86 2.88 17.12
CA LEU A 135 -12.02 1.46 17.48
C LEU A 135 -10.82 0.57 17.20
N ALA A 136 -9.94 0.94 16.26
CA ALA A 136 -8.68 0.22 16.06
C ALA A 136 -7.70 0.52 17.21
N LYS A 137 -6.65 -0.28 17.34
CA LYS A 137 -5.62 -0.01 18.36
C LYS A 137 -5.02 1.38 18.18
N SER A 138 -4.60 1.98 19.28
CA SER A 138 -4.02 3.35 19.29
C SER A 138 -2.78 3.48 18.42
N ASP A 139 -2.04 2.40 18.22
CA ASP A 139 -0.83 2.28 17.41
C ASP A 139 -1.07 1.48 16.11
N ALA A 140 -2.33 1.30 15.73
CA ALA A 140 -2.69 0.57 14.52
C ALA A 140 -1.99 1.14 13.28
N LYS A 141 -1.64 0.26 12.36
CA LYS A 141 -1.07 0.58 11.05
C LYS A 141 -2.12 0.44 9.97
N ILE A 142 -2.25 1.44 9.13
CA ILE A 142 -3.29 1.49 8.11
C ILE A 142 -2.62 1.61 6.74
N LEU A 143 -2.90 0.66 5.83
CA LEU A 143 -2.43 0.70 4.45
C LEU A 143 -3.60 0.94 3.50
N VAL A 144 -3.58 2.05 2.80
CA VAL A 144 -4.55 2.38 1.77
C VAL A 144 -4.07 1.89 0.42
N VAL A 145 -4.84 1.00 -0.19
CA VAL A 145 -4.62 0.42 -1.51
C VAL A 145 -5.64 0.97 -2.52
N GLY A 146 -6.84 1.23 -2.05
CA GLY A 146 -7.96 1.76 -2.86
C GLY A 146 -7.70 3.16 -3.40
N ASN A 147 -7.85 3.33 -4.72
CA ASN A 147 -7.55 4.58 -5.42
C ASN A 147 -8.67 5.63 -5.29
N PRO A 148 -8.27 6.94 -5.28
CA PRO A 148 -6.92 7.53 -5.27
C PRO A 148 -6.23 7.36 -3.90
N ALA A 149 -5.18 6.53 -3.85
CA ALA A 149 -4.64 6.02 -2.58
C ALA A 149 -4.12 7.13 -1.65
N ASN A 150 -3.33 8.07 -2.15
CA ASN A 150 -2.77 9.16 -1.33
C ASN A 150 -3.87 10.05 -0.75
N THR A 151 -4.83 10.47 -1.56
CA THR A 151 -5.93 11.35 -1.13
C THR A 151 -6.91 10.63 -0.22
N ASN A 152 -7.20 9.36 -0.48
CA ASN A 152 -8.00 8.53 0.42
C ASN A 152 -7.33 8.37 1.79
N ALA A 153 -6.00 8.15 1.81
CA ALA A 153 -5.23 8.08 3.05
C ALA A 153 -5.24 9.43 3.80
N LEU A 154 -5.17 10.54 3.08
CA LEU A 154 -5.27 11.88 3.67
C LEU A 154 -6.63 12.08 4.36
N ILE A 155 -7.73 11.74 3.68
CA ILE A 155 -9.08 11.85 4.25
C ILE A 155 -9.20 10.94 5.49
N GLY A 156 -8.86 9.65 5.35
CA GLY A 156 -8.96 8.69 6.44
C GLY A 156 -8.16 9.11 7.66
N LYS A 157 -6.89 9.53 7.48
CA LYS A 157 -6.02 10.00 8.55
C LYS A 157 -6.59 11.21 9.30
N ASN A 158 -7.11 12.22 8.57
CA ASN A 158 -7.70 13.40 9.19
C ASN A 158 -8.96 13.04 9.98
N GLN A 159 -9.81 12.17 9.43
CA GLN A 159 -11.04 11.73 10.08
C GLN A 159 -10.79 10.80 11.29
N ALA A 160 -9.71 10.01 11.27
CA ALA A 160 -9.32 9.20 12.40
C ALA A 160 -8.93 10.04 13.62
N ASN A 161 -8.37 11.23 13.38
CA ASN A 161 -7.93 12.17 14.41
C ASN A 161 -7.11 11.50 15.54
N ASN A 162 -6.31 10.52 15.18
CA ASN A 162 -5.45 9.77 16.11
C ASN A 162 -3.99 9.84 15.63
N PRO A 163 -3.15 10.68 16.27
CA PRO A 163 -1.78 10.91 15.82
C PRO A 163 -0.84 9.72 16.02
N SER A 164 -1.21 8.77 16.87
CA SER A 164 -0.40 7.57 17.14
C SER A 164 -0.58 6.49 16.07
N GLN A 165 -1.68 6.52 15.32
CA GLN A 165 -1.92 5.60 14.22
C GLN A 165 -1.06 5.95 13.01
N LYS A 166 -0.48 4.93 12.38
CA LYS A 166 0.44 5.10 11.24
C LYS A 166 -0.30 4.83 9.92
N TRP A 167 -0.43 5.85 9.09
CA TRP A 167 -1.14 5.80 7.83
C TRP A 167 -0.17 5.78 6.64
N PHE A 168 -0.38 4.80 5.75
CA PHE A 168 0.39 4.58 4.54
C PHE A 168 -0.55 4.53 3.33
N ALA A 169 -0.11 5.07 2.19
CA ALA A 169 -0.70 4.74 0.89
C ALA A 169 0.30 3.92 0.08
N MET A 170 -0.20 2.91 -0.64
CA MET A 170 0.64 1.93 -1.33
C MET A 170 1.28 2.52 -2.59
N THR A 171 2.61 2.63 -2.61
CA THR A 171 3.41 2.91 -3.82
C THR A 171 4.38 1.77 -4.15
N ALA A 172 4.39 0.70 -3.36
CA ALA A 172 5.27 -0.45 -3.59
C ALA A 172 4.99 -1.16 -4.93
N LEU A 173 3.75 -1.12 -5.44
CA LEU A 173 3.45 -1.65 -6.78
C LEU A 173 4.22 -0.91 -7.87
N ASP A 174 4.34 0.42 -7.74
CA ASP A 174 5.07 1.24 -8.68
C ASP A 174 6.59 0.99 -8.56
N ALA A 175 7.09 0.83 -7.33
CA ALA A 175 8.46 0.46 -7.08
C ALA A 175 8.81 -0.91 -7.70
N ASN A 176 7.93 -1.91 -7.56
CA ASN A 176 8.12 -3.23 -8.17
C ASN A 176 8.13 -3.16 -9.70
N ARG A 177 7.27 -2.34 -10.30
CA ARG A 177 7.25 -2.07 -11.74
C ARG A 177 8.54 -1.38 -12.20
N ALA A 178 8.99 -0.39 -11.44
CA ALA A 178 10.21 0.36 -11.71
C ALA A 178 11.45 -0.55 -11.66
N LYS A 179 11.60 -1.34 -10.60
CA LYS A 179 12.67 -2.35 -10.46
C LYS A 179 12.67 -3.33 -11.64
N ALA A 180 11.50 -3.82 -12.06
CA ALA A 180 11.39 -4.74 -13.18
C ALA A 180 11.85 -4.13 -14.50
N GLN A 181 11.58 -2.83 -14.77
CA GLN A 181 12.03 -2.17 -15.98
C GLN A 181 13.54 -1.94 -15.98
N LEU A 182 14.12 -1.50 -14.85
CA LEU A 182 15.57 -1.32 -14.72
C LEU A 182 16.30 -2.66 -14.86
N ALA A 183 15.83 -3.71 -14.20
CA ALA A 183 16.40 -5.05 -14.29
C ALA A 183 16.37 -5.61 -15.72
N ALA A 184 15.23 -5.47 -16.41
CA ALA A 184 15.08 -5.90 -17.80
C ALA A 184 16.04 -5.14 -18.76
N LYS A 185 16.18 -3.82 -18.58
CA LYS A 185 17.11 -3.00 -19.40
C LYS A 185 18.56 -3.38 -19.15
N ALA A 186 18.91 -3.66 -17.90
CA ALA A 186 20.28 -4.06 -17.51
C ALA A 186 20.60 -5.54 -17.76
N GLY A 187 19.58 -6.38 -18.01
CA GLY A 187 19.75 -7.82 -18.20
C GLY A 187 20.10 -8.58 -16.91
N VAL A 188 19.57 -8.12 -15.76
CA VAL A 188 19.82 -8.72 -14.43
C VAL A 188 18.54 -9.18 -13.77
N GLU A 189 18.65 -9.89 -12.66
CA GLU A 189 17.51 -10.27 -11.81
C GLU A 189 16.90 -9.03 -11.11
N ILE A 190 15.60 -9.04 -10.88
CA ILE A 190 14.90 -7.92 -10.21
C ILE A 190 15.46 -7.68 -8.80
N SER A 191 15.89 -8.74 -8.11
CA SER A 191 16.49 -8.69 -6.78
C SER A 191 17.81 -7.92 -6.72
N SER A 192 18.51 -7.75 -7.86
CA SER A 192 19.70 -6.90 -7.97
C SER A 192 19.40 -5.42 -7.87
N VAL A 193 18.11 -5.01 -8.05
CA VAL A 193 17.72 -3.59 -8.00
C VAL A 193 17.27 -3.20 -6.60
N THR A 194 18.00 -2.28 -5.98
CA THR A 194 17.77 -1.75 -4.64
C THR A 194 17.59 -0.24 -4.64
N ASN A 195 17.28 0.38 -3.51
CA ASN A 195 17.09 1.83 -3.36
C ASN A 195 16.09 2.45 -4.33
N MET A 196 15.05 1.70 -4.70
CA MET A 196 14.01 2.21 -5.58
C MET A 196 13.02 3.07 -4.79
N ALA A 197 13.07 4.37 -5.00
CA ALA A 197 12.13 5.33 -4.45
C ALA A 197 11.03 5.69 -5.46
N ILE A 198 9.80 5.76 -4.99
CA ILE A 198 8.69 6.36 -5.72
C ILE A 198 8.31 7.64 -5.00
N TRP A 199 8.53 8.77 -5.65
CA TRP A 199 8.17 10.07 -5.11
C TRP A 199 6.76 10.48 -5.54
N GLY A 200 6.00 11.04 -4.61
CA GLY A 200 4.74 11.71 -4.89
C GLY A 200 3.49 10.86 -4.82
N ASN A 201 2.60 11.12 -5.77
CA ASN A 201 1.26 10.55 -5.84
C ASN A 201 1.27 9.18 -6.55
N HIS A 202 0.47 8.23 -6.09
CA HIS A 202 0.18 7.01 -6.87
C HIS A 202 -0.71 7.34 -8.07
N SER A 203 -0.13 7.98 -9.08
CA SER A 203 -0.78 8.48 -10.30
C SER A 203 0.21 8.51 -11.47
N PRO A 204 -0.19 8.89 -12.68
CA PRO A 204 0.75 9.08 -13.79
C PRO A 204 1.80 10.19 -13.59
N THR A 205 1.70 11.00 -12.53
CA THR A 205 2.73 12.00 -12.17
C THR A 205 3.80 11.46 -11.23
N MET A 206 3.64 10.23 -10.68
CA MET A 206 4.66 9.63 -9.82
C MET A 206 6.05 9.68 -10.45
N TYR A 207 7.05 9.86 -9.61
CA TYR A 207 8.43 9.82 -10.06
C TYR A 207 9.15 8.58 -9.51
N PRO A 208 9.31 7.51 -10.32
CA PRO A 208 10.16 6.38 -9.99
C PRO A 208 11.62 6.77 -10.23
N ASP A 209 12.38 6.95 -9.17
CA ASP A 209 13.70 7.58 -9.18
C ASP A 209 14.83 6.62 -9.62
N PRO A 210 15.33 6.74 -10.85
CA PRO A 210 16.43 5.90 -11.34
C PRO A 210 17.79 6.37 -10.87
N TYR A 211 17.92 7.66 -10.46
CA TYR A 211 19.20 8.26 -10.10
C TYR A 211 19.72 7.79 -8.75
N ASN A 212 18.80 7.48 -7.84
CA ASN A 212 19.14 6.93 -6.52
C ASN A 212 19.01 5.39 -6.46
N ALA A 213 18.40 4.76 -7.47
CA ALA A 213 18.35 3.31 -7.59
C ALA A 213 19.76 2.73 -7.85
N LYS A 214 19.97 1.49 -7.36
CA LYS A 214 21.21 0.75 -7.54
C LYS A 214 20.94 -0.60 -8.19
N ILE A 215 21.89 -1.07 -8.99
CA ILE A 215 21.93 -2.40 -9.57
C ILE A 215 23.21 -3.07 -9.09
N ASP A 216 23.11 -4.15 -8.32
CA ASP A 216 24.24 -4.81 -7.65
C ASP A 216 25.15 -3.84 -6.88
N GLY A 217 24.53 -2.83 -6.23
CA GLY A 217 25.21 -1.81 -5.44
C GLY A 217 25.81 -0.63 -6.22
N VAL A 218 25.81 -0.68 -7.55
CA VAL A 218 26.28 0.40 -8.45
C VAL A 218 25.09 1.26 -8.87
N SER A 219 25.32 2.55 -9.16
CA SER A 219 24.28 3.45 -9.67
C SER A 219 23.56 2.84 -10.88
N ALA A 220 22.23 2.79 -10.86
CA ALA A 220 21.45 2.23 -11.97
C ALA A 220 21.68 3.01 -13.27
N VAL A 221 21.89 4.34 -13.17
CA VAL A 221 22.18 5.21 -14.33
C VAL A 221 23.52 4.86 -14.94
N GLU A 222 24.55 4.56 -14.13
CA GLU A 222 25.87 4.15 -14.61
C GLU A 222 25.82 2.77 -15.29
N VAL A 223 25.11 1.80 -14.69
CA VAL A 223 24.99 0.45 -15.25
C VAL A 223 24.24 0.46 -16.58
N ILE A 224 23.13 1.21 -16.66
CA ILE A 224 22.29 1.30 -17.87
C ILE A 224 22.99 2.13 -18.95
N ASN A 225 23.71 3.19 -18.56
CA ASN A 225 24.48 4.09 -19.43
C ASN A 225 23.69 4.57 -20.68
N ASP A 226 22.39 4.89 -20.49
CA ASP A 226 21.46 5.34 -21.53
C ASP A 226 20.51 6.37 -20.94
N THR A 227 20.99 7.61 -20.77
CA THR A 227 20.21 8.71 -20.18
C THR A 227 18.94 9.01 -20.98
N ASN A 228 19.01 8.89 -22.32
CA ASN A 228 17.83 9.13 -23.15
C ASN A 228 16.70 8.12 -22.82
N TRP A 229 17.03 6.84 -22.69
CA TRP A 229 16.06 5.83 -22.29
C TRP A 229 15.52 6.09 -20.88
N ILE A 230 16.38 6.46 -19.93
CA ILE A 230 15.99 6.75 -18.55
C ILE A 230 14.95 7.88 -18.49
N GLU A 231 15.19 8.97 -19.20
CA GLU A 231 14.35 10.17 -19.10
C GLU A 231 13.10 10.12 -19.99
N ASN A 232 13.16 9.44 -21.14
CA ASN A 232 12.10 9.49 -22.14
C ASN A 232 11.30 8.19 -22.29
N ASP A 233 11.85 7.03 -21.93
CA ASP A 233 11.19 5.73 -22.08
C ASP A 233 10.82 5.10 -20.72
N TYR A 234 11.76 5.04 -19.78
CA TYR A 234 11.58 4.37 -18.49
C TYR A 234 10.44 4.96 -17.67
N LEU A 235 10.38 6.28 -17.52
CA LEU A 235 9.33 6.92 -16.74
C LEU A 235 7.93 6.61 -17.30
N PRO A 236 7.63 6.84 -18.59
CA PRO A 236 6.35 6.47 -19.17
C PRO A 236 6.02 4.97 -19.06
N LEU A 237 7.01 4.07 -19.20
CA LEU A 237 6.81 2.62 -19.05
C LEU A 237 6.29 2.28 -17.64
N VAL A 238 6.83 2.89 -16.61
CA VAL A 238 6.37 2.68 -15.23
C VAL A 238 5.03 3.36 -14.98
N GLN A 239 4.91 4.64 -15.32
CA GLN A 239 3.73 5.47 -15.08
C GLN A 239 2.47 4.94 -15.80
N GLN A 240 2.61 4.40 -17.01
CA GLN A 240 1.52 3.87 -17.83
C GLN A 240 1.29 2.36 -17.64
N ARG A 241 2.08 1.69 -16.79
CA ARG A 241 2.00 0.23 -16.63
C ARG A 241 0.62 -0.25 -16.19
N GLY A 242 -0.05 0.49 -15.32
CA GLY A 242 -1.42 0.18 -14.88
C GLY A 242 -2.41 0.16 -16.04
N LYS A 243 -2.33 1.16 -16.92
CA LYS A 243 -3.15 1.23 -18.13
C LYS A 243 -2.84 0.06 -19.08
N ALA A 244 -1.56 -0.22 -19.33
CA ALA A 244 -1.16 -1.32 -20.20
C ALA A 244 -1.69 -2.69 -19.70
N VAL A 245 -1.71 -2.92 -18.37
CA VAL A 245 -2.30 -4.12 -17.77
C VAL A 245 -3.81 -4.18 -18.02
N ILE A 246 -4.53 -3.06 -17.86
CA ILE A 246 -5.97 -2.99 -18.11
C ILE A 246 -6.26 -3.27 -19.60
N ASP A 247 -5.51 -2.65 -20.49
CA ASP A 247 -5.70 -2.82 -21.95
C ASP A 247 -5.46 -4.29 -22.37
N ALA A 248 -4.47 -4.96 -21.79
CA ALA A 248 -4.13 -6.34 -22.13
C ALA A 248 -5.02 -7.39 -21.41
N ARG A 249 -5.38 -7.15 -20.14
CA ARG A 249 -6.08 -8.12 -19.29
C ARG A 249 -7.59 -7.92 -19.25
N GLY A 250 -8.07 -6.72 -19.61
CA GLY A 250 -9.48 -6.32 -19.44
C GLY A 250 -9.87 -6.03 -17.98
N ALA A 251 -8.89 -6.00 -17.06
CA ALA A 251 -9.11 -5.72 -15.64
C ALA A 251 -7.86 -5.10 -15.01
N SER A 252 -8.05 -4.38 -13.89
CA SER A 252 -6.95 -3.80 -13.11
C SER A 252 -6.01 -4.86 -12.54
N SER A 253 -4.80 -4.45 -12.18
CA SER A 253 -3.84 -5.29 -11.47
C SER A 253 -4.44 -5.81 -10.18
N ALA A 254 -4.35 -7.11 -9.94
CA ALA A 254 -4.84 -7.76 -8.72
C ALA A 254 -3.69 -8.51 -8.02
N ALA A 255 -3.11 -9.52 -8.65
CA ALA A 255 -2.03 -10.32 -8.06
C ALA A 255 -0.81 -9.47 -7.67
N SER A 256 -0.35 -8.57 -8.57
CA SER A 256 0.79 -7.70 -8.29
C SER A 256 0.46 -6.61 -7.26
N ALA A 257 -0.80 -6.14 -7.19
CA ALA A 257 -1.24 -5.22 -6.16
C ALA A 257 -1.29 -5.90 -4.78
N ALA A 258 -1.79 -7.14 -4.71
CA ALA A 258 -1.76 -7.96 -3.50
C ALA A 258 -0.31 -8.20 -3.03
N ASN A 259 0.59 -8.55 -3.96
CA ASN A 259 2.01 -8.71 -3.64
C ASN A 259 2.62 -7.43 -3.06
N ALA A 260 2.38 -6.30 -3.70
CA ALA A 260 2.90 -5.02 -3.24
C ALA A 260 2.34 -4.59 -1.86
N ALA A 261 1.08 -4.94 -1.56
CA ALA A 261 0.52 -4.74 -0.22
C ALA A 261 1.25 -5.59 0.82
N ILE A 262 1.50 -6.87 0.54
CA ILE A 262 2.32 -7.75 1.40
C ILE A 262 3.73 -7.19 1.57
N ASP A 263 4.39 -6.77 0.49
CA ASP A 263 5.73 -6.19 0.54
C ASP A 263 5.76 -4.95 1.44
N THR A 264 4.73 -4.09 1.36
CA THR A 264 4.61 -2.90 2.22
C THR A 264 4.44 -3.30 3.70
N VAL A 265 3.53 -4.23 4.00
CA VAL A 265 3.32 -4.70 5.38
C VAL A 265 4.62 -5.28 5.94
N LYS A 266 5.30 -6.15 5.18
CA LYS A 266 6.58 -6.75 5.59
C LYS A 266 7.66 -5.70 5.81
N ALA A 267 7.75 -4.69 4.94
CA ALA A 267 8.72 -3.61 5.07
C ALA A 267 8.48 -2.74 6.31
N VAL A 268 7.21 -2.52 6.68
CA VAL A 268 6.84 -1.77 7.89
C VAL A 268 7.05 -2.59 9.18
N GLU A 269 6.89 -3.92 9.12
CA GLU A 269 7.05 -4.81 10.28
C GLU A 269 8.50 -5.20 10.56
N ASN A 270 9.40 -5.07 9.59
CA ASN A 270 10.78 -5.54 9.72
C ASN A 270 11.78 -4.43 9.45
N PRO A 271 12.91 -4.39 10.16
CA PRO A 271 13.99 -3.44 9.88
C PRO A 271 14.43 -3.51 8.41
N THR A 272 14.60 -2.33 7.81
CA THR A 272 15.08 -2.24 6.43
C THR A 272 16.56 -2.62 6.37
N VAL A 273 16.93 -3.42 5.38
CA VAL A 273 18.33 -3.79 5.15
C VAL A 273 19.19 -2.53 4.99
N SER A 274 20.35 -2.52 5.63
CA SER A 274 21.25 -1.36 5.58
C SER A 274 21.61 -1.00 4.14
N GLY A 275 21.43 0.27 3.79
CA GLY A 275 21.73 0.79 2.45
C GLY A 275 20.60 0.57 1.43
N ASP A 276 19.44 0.06 1.83
CA ASP A 276 18.25 -0.05 0.98
C ASP A 276 17.11 0.85 1.52
N CYS A 277 16.02 0.95 0.78
CA CYS A 277 14.79 1.61 1.15
C CYS A 277 13.58 0.82 0.66
N PHE A 278 12.41 1.14 1.21
CA PHE A 278 11.13 0.77 0.61
C PHE A 278 10.30 2.01 0.28
N SER A 279 9.31 1.86 -0.59
CA SER A 279 8.44 2.96 -1.02
C SER A 279 7.04 2.80 -0.45
N ALA A 280 6.58 3.82 0.27
CA ALA A 280 5.19 4.04 0.61
C ALA A 280 4.94 5.54 0.74
N ALA A 281 3.67 5.97 0.63
CA ALA A 281 3.33 7.35 0.89
C ALA A 281 2.90 7.51 2.35
N ILE A 282 3.44 8.53 3.01
CA ILE A 282 3.14 8.89 4.41
C ILE A 282 2.87 10.39 4.52
N ALA A 283 2.42 10.85 5.70
CA ALA A 283 2.26 12.27 5.95
C ALA A 283 3.60 12.99 5.81
N SER A 284 3.62 14.03 4.97
CA SER A 284 4.80 14.88 4.80
C SER A 284 5.09 15.64 6.08
N ASP A 285 6.37 15.66 6.45
CA ASP A 285 6.95 16.43 7.55
C ASP A 285 7.75 17.66 7.07
N GLY A 286 7.60 18.03 5.78
CA GLY A 286 8.37 19.09 5.14
C GLY A 286 9.67 18.62 4.49
N SER A 287 10.04 17.34 4.63
CA SER A 287 11.23 16.76 3.97
C SER A 287 11.22 17.00 2.47
N TYR A 288 12.39 17.28 1.91
CA TYR A 288 12.60 17.58 0.49
C TYR A 288 11.76 18.75 -0.06
N GLY A 289 11.32 19.67 0.81
CA GLY A 289 10.53 20.83 0.44
C GLY A 289 9.06 20.52 0.10
N VAL A 290 8.61 19.30 0.33
CA VAL A 290 7.20 18.91 0.14
C VAL A 290 6.36 19.48 1.27
N PRO A 291 5.28 20.24 0.97
CA PRO A 291 4.45 20.85 2.00
C PRO A 291 3.86 19.83 2.98
N GLU A 292 3.85 20.19 4.26
CA GLU A 292 3.16 19.42 5.29
C GLU A 292 1.66 19.30 4.99
N GLY A 293 1.05 18.25 5.54
CA GLY A 293 -0.39 17.99 5.36
C GLY A 293 -0.75 17.38 4.01
N LEU A 294 0.22 16.78 3.31
CA LEU A 294 0.02 15.87 2.19
C LEU A 294 0.35 14.44 2.63
N ILE A 295 -0.23 13.44 1.96
CA ILE A 295 0.28 12.06 1.97
C ILE A 295 1.11 11.91 0.70
N PHE A 296 2.42 11.77 0.86
CA PHE A 296 3.38 11.84 -0.23
C PHE A 296 4.30 10.61 -0.22
N GLY A 297 4.58 10.06 -1.40
CA GLY A 297 5.50 8.94 -1.59
C GLY A 297 6.95 9.35 -1.32
N TYR A 298 7.62 8.61 -0.45
CA TYR A 298 9.00 8.82 -0.07
C TYR A 298 9.80 7.51 -0.06
N PRO A 299 11.12 7.57 -0.18
CA PRO A 299 11.99 6.50 0.26
C PRO A 299 11.96 6.40 1.78
N LEU A 300 11.55 5.25 2.28
CA LEU A 300 11.37 5.00 3.71
C LEU A 300 12.32 3.92 4.18
N ARG A 301 12.58 3.92 5.49
CA ARG A 301 13.17 2.77 6.19
C ARG A 301 12.42 2.49 7.48
N THR A 302 12.41 1.25 7.88
CA THR A 302 12.01 0.81 9.22
C THR A 302 13.27 0.58 10.04
N THR A 303 13.34 1.23 11.19
CA THR A 303 14.49 1.10 12.11
C THR A 303 14.42 -0.20 12.88
N GLU A 304 15.50 -0.58 13.59
CA GLU A 304 15.54 -1.73 14.49
C GLU A 304 14.50 -1.67 15.62
N ASN A 305 14.02 -0.48 15.95
CA ASN A 305 12.97 -0.26 16.94
C ASN A 305 11.56 -0.31 16.37
N GLY A 306 11.41 -0.58 15.05
CA GLY A 306 10.12 -0.64 14.37
C GLY A 306 9.52 0.72 14.00
N GLU A 307 10.29 1.82 14.08
CA GLU A 307 9.84 3.13 13.61
C GLU A 307 10.11 3.30 12.12
N VAL A 308 9.09 3.80 11.40
CA VAL A 308 9.21 4.13 9.98
C VAL A 308 9.59 5.60 9.84
N GLU A 309 10.66 5.88 9.10
CA GLU A 309 11.16 7.22 8.88
C GLU A 309 11.51 7.49 7.42
N ILE A 310 11.44 8.76 7.02
CA ILE A 310 11.87 9.23 5.68
C ILE A 310 13.40 9.23 5.67
N ILE A 311 13.98 8.58 4.66
CA ILE A 311 15.43 8.63 4.45
C ILE A 311 15.80 10.05 4.03
N GLN A 312 16.74 10.65 4.77
CA GLN A 312 17.22 12.00 4.52
C GLN A 312 18.53 12.01 3.72
N GLY A 313 18.84 13.16 3.08
CA GLY A 313 20.12 13.37 2.40
C GLY A 313 20.24 12.71 1.04
N ILE A 314 19.13 12.31 0.42
CA ILE A 314 19.12 11.87 -0.98
C ILE A 314 19.36 13.10 -1.86
N GLU A 315 20.29 12.99 -2.79
CA GLU A 315 20.56 14.06 -3.77
C GLU A 315 19.44 14.10 -4.82
N ILE A 316 18.84 15.27 -4.96
CA ILE A 316 17.78 15.53 -5.94
C ILE A 316 18.36 16.45 -7.00
N ASN A 317 18.57 15.93 -8.22
CA ASN A 317 19.02 16.75 -9.35
C ASN A 317 17.85 17.55 -9.94
N ASP A 318 18.12 18.49 -10.84
CA ASP A 318 17.10 19.38 -11.44
C ASP A 318 15.99 18.60 -12.16
N PHE A 319 16.31 17.48 -12.81
CA PHE A 319 15.33 16.62 -13.46
C PHE A 319 14.38 15.99 -12.45
N ALA A 320 14.91 15.41 -11.40
CA ALA A 320 14.14 14.80 -10.31
C ALA A 320 13.27 15.86 -9.60
N GLN A 321 13.83 17.06 -9.33
CA GLN A 321 13.10 18.13 -8.68
C GLN A 321 11.87 18.55 -9.50
N ALA A 322 12.03 18.75 -10.81
CA ALA A 322 10.90 19.09 -11.68
C ALA A 322 9.78 18.04 -11.66
N LYS A 323 10.12 16.74 -11.53
CA LYS A 323 9.14 15.66 -11.41
C LYS A 323 8.47 15.66 -10.03
N ILE A 324 9.23 15.87 -8.97
CA ILE A 324 8.72 15.99 -7.59
C ILE A 324 7.76 17.18 -7.49
N ASP A 325 8.11 18.33 -8.07
CA ASP A 325 7.24 19.51 -8.09
C ASP A 325 5.92 19.20 -8.80
N THR A 326 5.96 18.58 -9.97
CA THR A 326 4.75 18.21 -10.74
C THR A 326 3.80 17.34 -9.94
N THR A 327 4.30 16.29 -9.28
CA THR A 327 3.46 15.37 -8.49
C THR A 327 2.98 16.02 -7.18
N THR A 328 3.76 16.96 -6.63
CA THR A 328 3.36 17.76 -5.46
C THR A 328 2.19 18.69 -5.81
N GLU A 329 2.25 19.36 -6.95
CA GLU A 329 1.16 20.22 -7.44
C GLU A 329 -0.14 19.43 -7.64
N GLU A 330 -0.06 18.21 -8.18
CA GLU A 330 -1.22 17.32 -8.32
C GLU A 330 -1.84 17.03 -6.94
N LEU A 331 -1.04 16.64 -5.96
CA LEU A 331 -1.53 16.34 -4.60
C LEU A 331 -2.12 17.56 -3.90
N LEU A 332 -1.55 18.75 -4.10
CA LEU A 332 -2.12 20.00 -3.59
C LEU A 332 -3.50 20.28 -4.20
N SER A 333 -3.64 20.07 -5.51
CA SER A 333 -4.92 20.19 -6.21
C SER A 333 -5.95 19.18 -5.71
N GLU A 334 -5.55 17.93 -5.47
CA GLU A 334 -6.43 16.90 -4.91
C GLU A 334 -6.86 17.24 -3.47
N LYS A 335 -5.93 17.70 -2.64
CA LYS A 335 -6.22 18.15 -1.28
C LYS A 335 -7.25 19.27 -1.27
N GLU A 336 -7.10 20.27 -2.15
CA GLU A 336 -8.08 21.37 -2.27
C GLU A 336 -9.45 20.85 -2.70
N ALA A 337 -9.50 19.88 -3.63
CA ALA A 337 -10.76 19.29 -4.10
C ALA A 337 -11.53 18.53 -3.00
N VAL A 338 -10.82 18.02 -1.98
CA VAL A 338 -11.41 17.25 -0.87
C VAL A 338 -11.38 17.99 0.46
N LYS A 339 -11.03 19.28 0.49
CA LYS A 339 -10.88 20.07 1.73
C LYS A 339 -12.08 19.99 2.68
N GLY A 340 -13.30 19.90 2.13
CA GLY A 340 -14.52 19.74 2.91
C GLY A 340 -14.66 18.39 3.60
N LEU A 341 -13.77 17.42 3.32
CA LEU A 341 -13.74 16.09 3.92
C LEU A 341 -12.58 15.92 4.92
N LEU A 342 -11.76 16.94 5.13
CA LEU A 342 -10.59 16.84 5.99
C LEU A 342 -10.85 17.22 7.45
N GLY A 343 -12.02 17.73 7.78
CA GLY A 343 -12.38 18.15 9.13
C GLY A 343 -12.22 19.65 9.36
#